data_e66a513f07a075a8b70e0f406781229b
#
_entry.id   e66a513f07a075a8b70e0f406781229b
#
_cell.length_a   1.000
_cell.length_b   1.000
_cell.length_c   1.000
_cell.angle_alpha   90.00
_cell.angle_beta   90.00
_cell.angle_gamma   90.00
#
_symmetry.space_group_name_H-M   'P 1'
#
loop_
_entity.id
_entity.type
_entity.pdbx_description
1 polymer ?
#
loop_
_entity_poly.entity_id
_entity_poly.type
_entity_poly.pdbx_seq_one_letter_code
_entity_poly.pdbx_strand_id
1 'polypeptide(L)'
;TDQKWIDAIRLIAFTGARRQDVQALKWADVDIDGQALRLSDSKTGKSTRPLGKAAADLLRNRAAAKTDETFVFPAHTKISKPMSGLNKAFSAIASKARLADVTPHTLRHSLATHANDMGFAEPTIAAILGHKRHSITSRYTHMIDKTLIAAADKIADRIARMLDGRPLEDTAEVVELRRA
;
A
#
# COMPACT_ATOMS: atom_id res chain seq x y z
N THR A 1 7.52 -3.06 19.76
CA THR A 1 6.47 -3.53 18.82
C THR A 1 7.12 -4.52 17.87
N ASP A 2 6.51 -5.68 17.64
CA ASP A 2 7.02 -6.67 16.71
C ASP A 2 7.06 -6.09 15.29
N GLN A 3 8.17 -6.30 14.58
CA GLN A 3 8.44 -5.80 13.23
C GLN A 3 7.32 -6.18 12.25
N LYS A 4 6.71 -7.34 12.41
CA LYS A 4 5.60 -7.80 11.59
C LYS A 4 4.41 -6.82 11.55
N TRP A 5 4.07 -6.21 12.70
CA TRP A 5 3.01 -5.20 12.76
C TRP A 5 3.39 -3.92 12.04
N ILE A 6 4.64 -3.49 12.19
CA ILE A 6 5.17 -2.30 11.52
C ILE A 6 5.16 -2.52 10.01
N ASP A 7 5.62 -3.66 9.54
CA ASP A 7 5.65 -4.01 8.13
C ASP A 7 4.24 -4.06 7.52
N ALA A 8 3.27 -4.64 8.23
CA ALA A 8 1.87 -4.67 7.77
C ALA A 8 1.28 -3.25 7.68
N ILE A 9 1.56 -2.38 8.66
CA ILE A 9 1.13 -0.98 8.67
C ILE A 9 1.80 -0.20 7.52
N ARG A 10 3.12 -0.36 7.33
CA ARG A 10 3.85 0.25 6.22
C ARG A 10 3.32 -0.21 4.85
N LEU A 11 2.98 -1.49 4.71
CA LEU A 11 2.41 -2.01 3.47
C LEU A 11 1.04 -1.38 3.17
N ILE A 12 0.20 -1.15 4.19
CA ILE A 12 -1.05 -0.39 4.02
C ILE A 12 -0.75 1.03 3.56
N ALA A 13 0.21 1.71 4.19
CA ALA A 13 0.58 3.08 3.84
C ALA A 13 1.10 3.19 2.39
N PHE A 14 1.94 2.25 1.93
CA PHE A 14 2.53 2.27 0.60
C PHE A 14 1.58 1.88 -0.54
N THR A 15 0.57 1.04 -0.25
CA THR A 15 -0.30 0.46 -1.28
C THR A 15 -1.74 0.93 -1.20
N GLY A 16 -2.13 1.55 -0.08
CA GLY A 16 -3.53 1.83 0.21
C GLY A 16 -4.39 0.56 0.29
N ALA A 17 -3.80 -0.61 0.47
CA ALA A 17 -4.54 -1.86 0.61
C ALA A 17 -5.45 -1.83 1.83
N ARG A 18 -6.58 -2.53 1.76
CA ARG A 18 -7.46 -2.62 2.93
C ARG A 18 -6.79 -3.45 4.01
N ARG A 19 -7.03 -3.10 5.26
CA ARG A 19 -6.49 -3.83 6.42
C ARG A 19 -6.70 -5.35 6.32
N GLN A 20 -7.89 -5.76 5.95
CA GLN A 20 -8.22 -7.19 5.82
C GLN A 20 -7.42 -7.87 4.71
N ASP A 21 -7.24 -7.17 3.57
CA ASP A 21 -6.44 -7.68 2.45
C ASP A 21 -4.98 -7.92 2.90
N VAL A 22 -4.41 -6.97 3.67
CA VAL A 22 -3.04 -7.13 4.20
C VAL A 22 -2.95 -8.20 5.28
N GLN A 23 -3.91 -8.28 6.19
CA GLN A 23 -3.92 -9.32 7.22
C GLN A 23 -3.96 -10.73 6.64
N ALA A 24 -4.72 -10.93 5.56
CA ALA A 24 -4.91 -12.22 4.90
C ALA A 24 -4.01 -12.43 3.68
N LEU A 25 -3.03 -11.52 3.45
CA LEU A 25 -2.16 -11.57 2.27
C LEU A 25 -1.35 -12.86 2.23
N LYS A 26 -1.46 -13.57 1.11
CA LYS A 26 -0.72 -14.80 0.83
C LYS A 26 0.48 -14.51 -0.07
N TRP A 27 1.54 -15.30 0.05
CA TRP A 27 2.68 -15.23 -0.88
C TRP A 27 2.26 -15.48 -2.33
N ALA A 28 1.28 -16.34 -2.56
CA ALA A 28 0.72 -16.60 -3.89
C ALA A 28 0.04 -15.37 -4.54
N ASP A 29 -0.36 -14.37 -3.74
CA ASP A 29 -0.96 -13.12 -4.21
C ASP A 29 0.10 -12.04 -4.51
N VAL A 30 1.39 -12.31 -4.20
CA VAL A 30 2.49 -11.34 -4.32
C VAL A 30 3.35 -11.65 -5.53
N ASP A 31 3.29 -10.79 -6.53
CA ASP A 31 4.14 -10.83 -7.72
C ASP A 31 5.15 -9.67 -7.63
N ILE A 32 6.30 -9.94 -7.00
CA ILE A 32 7.32 -8.90 -6.76
C ILE A 32 7.95 -8.44 -8.08
N ASP A 33 8.24 -9.36 -8.98
CA ASP A 33 8.91 -9.07 -10.25
C ASP A 33 7.96 -8.35 -11.22
N GLY A 34 6.68 -8.77 -11.25
CA GLY A 34 5.62 -8.09 -11.98
C GLY A 34 5.07 -6.84 -11.28
N GLN A 35 5.64 -6.46 -10.12
CA GLN A 35 5.22 -5.31 -9.29
C GLN A 35 3.70 -5.26 -9.06
N ALA A 36 3.13 -6.38 -8.62
CA ALA A 36 1.69 -6.55 -8.47
C ALA A 36 1.28 -7.27 -7.19
N LEU A 37 0.18 -6.83 -6.59
CA LEU A 37 -0.63 -7.63 -5.68
C LEU A 37 -1.85 -8.15 -6.43
N ARG A 38 -1.97 -9.47 -6.56
CA ARG A 38 -3.07 -10.15 -7.27
C ARG A 38 -4.01 -10.81 -6.26
N LEU A 39 -4.80 -10.00 -5.60
CA LEU A 39 -5.71 -10.46 -4.55
C LEU A 39 -6.86 -11.26 -5.16
N SER A 40 -6.86 -12.57 -4.91
CA SER A 40 -7.85 -13.52 -5.42
C SER A 40 -9.18 -13.43 -4.68
N ASP A 41 -9.14 -13.06 -3.39
CA ASP A 41 -10.30 -13.01 -2.50
C ASP A 41 -10.27 -11.73 -1.66
N SER A 42 -10.59 -10.59 -2.26
CA SER A 42 -10.79 -9.34 -1.53
C SER A 42 -12.29 -9.11 -1.28
N LYS A 43 -12.65 -8.31 -0.28
CA LYS A 43 -14.04 -7.94 0.04
C LYS A 43 -14.87 -7.50 -1.18
N THR A 44 -14.21 -7.02 -2.23
CA THR A 44 -14.86 -6.55 -3.47
C THR A 44 -14.60 -7.49 -4.67
N GLY A 45 -14.15 -8.73 -4.42
CA GLY A 45 -13.77 -9.71 -5.44
C GLY A 45 -12.31 -9.55 -5.89
N LYS A 46 -11.91 -10.24 -6.96
CA LYS A 46 -10.55 -10.20 -7.51
C LYS A 46 -10.10 -8.75 -7.75
N SER A 47 -8.88 -8.42 -7.32
CA SER A 47 -8.31 -7.09 -7.45
C SER A 47 -6.81 -7.20 -7.73
N THR A 48 -6.33 -6.52 -8.75
CA THR A 48 -4.90 -6.38 -9.02
C THR A 48 -4.48 -4.94 -8.72
N ARG A 49 -3.39 -4.77 -7.97
CA ARG A 49 -2.88 -3.45 -7.56
C ARG A 49 -1.40 -3.35 -7.89
N PRO A 50 -0.91 -2.18 -8.33
CA PRO A 50 0.51 -1.97 -8.53
C PRO A 50 1.25 -1.99 -7.19
N LEU A 51 2.45 -2.53 -7.21
CA LEU A 51 3.42 -2.45 -6.12
C LEU A 51 4.47 -1.42 -6.49
N GLY A 52 4.49 -0.29 -5.81
CA GLY A 52 5.61 0.63 -5.86
C GLY A 52 6.85 0.02 -5.19
N LYS A 53 8.03 0.53 -5.57
CA LYS A 53 9.33 0.01 -5.13
C LYS A 53 9.44 -0.15 -3.61
N ALA A 54 9.00 0.84 -2.83
CA ALA A 54 9.06 0.77 -1.37
C ALA A 54 8.24 -0.40 -0.80
N ALA A 55 7.07 -0.71 -1.39
CA ALA A 55 6.27 -1.86 -1.01
C ALA A 55 6.91 -3.18 -1.47
N ALA A 56 7.48 -3.22 -2.68
CA ALA A 56 8.17 -4.38 -3.21
C ALA A 56 9.40 -4.73 -2.36
N ASP A 57 10.22 -3.74 -1.98
CA ASP A 57 11.40 -3.92 -1.14
C ASP A 57 11.02 -4.44 0.26
N LEU A 58 9.95 -3.90 0.86
CA LEU A 58 9.41 -4.42 2.11
C LEU A 58 9.03 -5.90 1.99
N LEU A 59 8.35 -6.28 0.90
CA LEU A 59 7.93 -7.66 0.67
C LEU A 59 9.12 -8.58 0.37
N ARG A 60 10.17 -8.12 -0.33
CA ARG A 60 11.44 -8.87 -0.50
C ARG A 60 12.10 -9.17 0.84
N ASN A 61 12.21 -8.16 1.70
CA ASN A 61 12.77 -8.32 3.04
C ASN A 61 11.95 -9.31 3.88
N ARG A 62 10.63 -9.25 3.77
CA ARG A 62 9.73 -10.22 4.41
C ARG A 62 9.92 -11.64 3.85
N ALA A 63 10.12 -11.78 2.55
CA ALA A 63 10.37 -13.07 1.92
C ALA A 63 11.70 -13.69 2.37
N ALA A 64 12.75 -12.88 2.51
CA ALA A 64 14.05 -13.33 3.05
C ALA A 64 13.97 -13.81 4.50
N ALA A 65 13.04 -13.25 5.31
CA ALA A 65 12.78 -13.62 6.69
C ALA A 65 11.49 -14.44 6.85
N LYS A 66 11.11 -15.20 5.83
CA LYS A 66 9.85 -15.95 5.76
C LYS A 66 9.76 -16.98 6.88
N THR A 67 8.65 -16.98 7.60
CA THR A 67 8.36 -17.90 8.71
C THR A 67 7.10 -18.76 8.45
N ASP A 68 6.40 -18.53 7.35
CA ASP A 68 5.19 -19.25 6.96
C ASP A 68 5.11 -19.34 5.44
N GLU A 69 4.77 -20.52 4.90
CA GLU A 69 4.72 -20.75 3.47
C GLU A 69 3.49 -20.15 2.79
N THR A 70 2.44 -19.90 3.55
CA THR A 70 1.15 -19.44 3.00
C THR A 70 0.99 -17.93 3.16
N PHE A 71 1.18 -17.40 4.38
CA PHE A 71 0.86 -16.01 4.70
C PHE A 71 2.10 -15.13 4.81
N VAL A 72 2.03 -13.93 4.22
CA VAL A 72 3.06 -12.88 4.38
C VAL A 72 3.14 -12.41 5.84
N PHE A 73 1.99 -12.35 6.49
CA PHE A 73 1.84 -11.96 7.89
C PHE A 73 1.10 -13.07 8.66
N PRO A 74 1.80 -14.12 9.10
CA PRO A 74 1.16 -15.22 9.82
C PRO A 74 0.78 -14.83 11.26
N ALA A 75 -0.16 -15.57 11.85
CA ALA A 75 -0.47 -15.47 13.26
C ALA A 75 0.72 -15.89 14.15
N HIS A 76 0.80 -15.36 15.37
CA HIS A 76 1.88 -15.75 16.30
C HIS A 76 1.77 -17.18 16.81
N THR A 77 0.56 -17.66 17.00
CA THR A 77 0.29 -18.89 17.76
C THR A 77 -0.16 -20.06 16.90
N LYS A 78 -0.42 -19.83 15.62
CA LYS A 78 -0.99 -20.85 14.71
C LYS A 78 -0.30 -20.78 13.36
N ILE A 79 0.38 -21.85 12.97
CA ILE A 79 0.95 -22.02 11.65
C ILE A 79 -0.18 -22.01 10.61
N SER A 80 0.07 -21.38 9.46
CA SER A 80 -0.87 -21.28 8.33
C SER A 80 -2.21 -20.63 8.67
N LYS A 81 -2.19 -19.62 9.55
CA LYS A 81 -3.32 -18.73 9.81
C LYS A 81 -2.89 -17.26 9.58
N PRO A 82 -3.78 -16.44 9.04
CA PRO A 82 -3.52 -15.02 8.86
C PRO A 82 -3.38 -14.30 10.19
N MET A 83 -2.65 -13.19 10.21
CA MET A 83 -2.54 -12.35 11.41
C MET A 83 -3.90 -11.78 11.79
N SER A 84 -4.12 -11.62 13.10
CA SER A 84 -5.29 -10.95 13.67
C SER A 84 -4.85 -9.84 14.62
N GLY A 85 -5.72 -8.87 14.89
CA GLY A 85 -5.43 -7.83 15.89
C GLY A 85 -4.62 -6.63 15.39
N LEU A 86 -4.48 -6.44 14.05
CA LEU A 86 -3.77 -5.30 13.47
C LEU A 86 -4.35 -3.95 13.96
N ASN A 87 -5.67 -3.85 14.16
CA ASN A 87 -6.27 -2.64 14.73
C ASN A 87 -5.73 -2.34 16.13
N LYS A 88 -5.66 -3.35 16.99
CA LYS A 88 -5.14 -3.18 18.36
C LYS A 88 -3.68 -2.74 18.36
N ALA A 89 -2.86 -3.35 17.50
CA ALA A 89 -1.45 -2.99 17.33
C ALA A 89 -1.33 -1.54 16.81
N PHE A 90 -2.12 -1.18 15.80
CA PHE A 90 -2.14 0.17 15.23
C PHE A 90 -2.57 1.21 16.28
N SER A 91 -3.66 0.95 17.02
CA SER A 91 -4.13 1.86 18.08
C SER A 91 -3.09 2.05 19.17
N ALA A 92 -2.35 1.03 19.56
CA ALA A 92 -1.26 1.14 20.52
C ALA A 92 -0.11 2.02 19.99
N ILE A 93 0.22 1.94 18.71
CA ILE A 93 1.24 2.79 18.07
C ILE A 93 0.73 4.23 17.97
N ALA A 94 -0.50 4.44 17.51
CA ALA A 94 -1.12 5.75 17.40
C ALA A 94 -1.20 6.47 18.75
N SER A 95 -1.59 5.76 19.80
CA SER A 95 -1.63 6.28 21.16
C SER A 95 -0.24 6.75 21.65
N LYS A 96 0.81 5.95 21.41
CA LYS A 96 2.20 6.34 21.72
C LYS A 96 2.64 7.59 20.95
N ALA A 97 2.18 7.73 19.72
CA ALA A 97 2.43 8.91 18.88
C ALA A 97 1.50 10.09 19.20
N ARG A 98 0.62 9.98 20.22
CA ARG A 98 -0.39 10.98 20.60
C ARG A 98 -1.31 11.37 19.43
N LEU A 99 -1.62 10.43 18.55
CA LEU A 99 -2.55 10.61 17.44
C LEU A 99 -3.94 10.10 17.86
N ALA A 100 -4.92 11.01 17.87
CA ALA A 100 -6.32 10.68 18.10
C ALA A 100 -7.04 10.37 16.78
N ASP A 101 -8.11 9.58 16.85
CA ASP A 101 -9.06 9.32 15.77
C ASP A 101 -8.45 8.76 14.47
N VAL A 102 -7.27 8.13 14.55
CA VAL A 102 -6.62 7.49 13.42
C VAL A 102 -6.82 5.98 13.44
N THR A 103 -7.01 5.41 12.26
CA THR A 103 -7.20 3.98 12.03
C THR A 103 -6.32 3.51 10.86
N PRO A 104 -6.14 2.21 10.64
CA PRO A 104 -5.47 1.75 9.43
C PRO A 104 -6.15 2.24 8.14
N HIS A 105 -7.44 2.58 8.18
CA HIS A 105 -8.15 3.15 7.01
C HIS A 105 -7.70 4.59 6.73
N THR A 106 -7.32 5.34 7.75
CA THR A 106 -6.74 6.68 7.62
C THR A 106 -5.48 6.67 6.74
N LEU A 107 -4.63 5.63 6.85
CA LEU A 107 -3.44 5.49 5.99
C LEU A 107 -3.81 5.38 4.50
N ARG A 108 -4.90 4.68 4.19
CA ARG A 108 -5.38 4.58 2.82
C ARG A 108 -5.91 5.92 2.30
N HIS A 109 -6.60 6.70 3.13
CA HIS A 109 -7.02 8.06 2.80
C HIS A 109 -5.81 8.97 2.61
N SER A 110 -4.81 8.89 3.49
CA SER A 110 -3.57 9.67 3.37
C SER A 110 -2.85 9.40 2.04
N LEU A 111 -2.78 8.13 1.61
CA LEU A 111 -2.21 7.80 0.30
C LEU A 111 -2.99 8.50 -0.82
N ALA A 112 -4.33 8.47 -0.79
CA ALA A 112 -5.15 9.13 -1.80
C ALA A 112 -4.93 10.65 -1.81
N THR A 113 -4.85 11.27 -0.62
CA THR A 113 -4.58 12.71 -0.47
C THR A 113 -3.19 13.05 -1.04
N HIS A 114 -2.13 12.33 -0.64
CA HIS A 114 -0.80 12.58 -1.17
C HIS A 114 -0.70 12.37 -2.68
N ALA A 115 -1.40 11.37 -3.23
CA ALA A 115 -1.46 11.15 -4.67
C ALA A 115 -2.16 12.33 -5.38
N ASN A 116 -3.25 12.85 -4.81
CA ASN A 116 -3.93 14.02 -5.33
C ASN A 116 -3.04 15.27 -5.26
N ASP A 117 -2.34 15.50 -4.15
CA ASP A 117 -1.40 16.62 -3.97
C ASP A 117 -0.21 16.57 -4.95
N MET A 118 0.15 15.35 -5.40
CA MET A 118 1.16 15.12 -6.44
C MET A 118 0.60 15.29 -7.86
N GLY A 119 -0.67 15.67 -8.01
CA GLY A 119 -1.31 15.93 -9.31
C GLY A 119 -1.77 14.67 -10.06
N PHE A 120 -1.83 13.49 -9.40
CA PHE A 120 -2.38 12.31 -10.06
C PHE A 120 -3.89 12.41 -10.23
N ALA A 121 -4.37 12.09 -11.44
CA ALA A 121 -5.78 12.09 -11.75
C ALA A 121 -6.56 11.04 -10.94
N GLU A 122 -7.79 11.33 -10.56
CA GLU A 122 -8.67 10.45 -9.78
C GLU A 122 -8.76 9.01 -10.33
N PRO A 123 -8.85 8.76 -11.67
CA PRO A 123 -8.85 7.40 -12.21
C PRO A 123 -7.57 6.62 -11.90
N THR A 124 -6.41 7.29 -11.85
CA THR A 124 -5.12 6.68 -11.49
C THR A 124 -5.11 6.32 -10.02
N ILE A 125 -5.56 7.24 -9.16
CA ILE A 125 -5.67 7.01 -7.71
C ILE A 125 -6.63 5.84 -7.43
N ALA A 126 -7.80 5.82 -8.07
CA ALA A 126 -8.76 4.73 -7.94
C ALA A 126 -8.19 3.38 -8.38
N ALA A 127 -7.39 3.34 -9.44
CA ALA A 127 -6.73 2.12 -9.91
C ALA A 127 -5.67 1.62 -8.91
N ILE A 128 -4.84 2.51 -8.35
CA ILE A 128 -3.87 2.18 -7.31
C ILE A 128 -4.57 1.62 -6.07
N LEU A 129 -5.66 2.23 -5.66
CA LEU A 129 -6.47 1.78 -4.54
C LEU A 129 -7.25 0.50 -4.82
N GLY A 130 -7.28 0.00 -6.06
CA GLY A 130 -8.01 -1.21 -6.45
C GLY A 130 -9.52 -1.02 -6.36
N HIS A 131 -10.03 0.17 -6.71
CA HIS A 131 -11.45 0.36 -6.90
C HIS A 131 -11.90 -0.31 -8.21
N LYS A 132 -13.03 -1.02 -8.19
CA LYS A 132 -13.58 -1.60 -9.41
C LYS A 132 -13.90 -0.48 -10.39
N ARG A 133 -13.31 -0.55 -11.58
CA ARG A 133 -13.77 0.26 -12.70
C ARG A 133 -15.07 -0.35 -13.24
N HIS A 134 -16.15 0.39 -13.20
CA HIS A 134 -17.36 0.12 -14.00
C HIS A 134 -17.14 0.54 -15.47
N SER A 135 -16.08 0.10 -16.13
CA SER A 135 -15.84 0.45 -17.52
C SER A 135 -15.58 -0.79 -18.37
N ILE A 136 -16.09 -0.71 -19.60
CA ILE A 136 -16.12 -1.73 -20.67
C ILE A 136 -14.71 -2.26 -21.06
N THR A 137 -13.64 -1.64 -20.58
CA THR A 137 -12.23 -1.98 -20.87
C THR A 137 -11.66 -3.10 -19.99
N SER A 138 -12.49 -3.86 -19.26
CA SER A 138 -12.04 -4.90 -18.33
C SER A 138 -11.40 -6.13 -19.00
N ARG A 139 -11.32 -6.20 -20.32
CA ARG A 139 -10.73 -7.34 -21.05
C ARG A 139 -9.19 -7.37 -21.02
N TYR A 140 -8.52 -6.30 -20.60
CA TYR A 140 -7.04 -6.22 -20.56
C TYR A 140 -6.44 -6.30 -19.16
N THR A 141 -7.13 -6.93 -18.20
CA THR A 141 -6.77 -6.94 -16.78
C THR A 141 -5.61 -7.86 -16.38
N HIS A 142 -4.85 -8.42 -17.30
CA HIS A 142 -3.76 -9.33 -16.95
C HIS A 142 -2.39 -8.65 -16.80
N MET A 143 -2.19 -7.45 -17.33
CA MET A 143 -0.95 -6.68 -17.17
C MET A 143 -1.24 -5.35 -16.47
N ILE A 144 -0.51 -5.07 -15.41
CA ILE A 144 -0.51 -3.73 -14.82
C ILE A 144 0.25 -2.81 -15.78
N ASP A 145 -0.36 -1.68 -16.12
CA ASP A 145 0.26 -0.65 -16.94
C ASP A 145 1.53 -0.12 -16.25
N LYS A 146 2.64 -0.04 -16.98
CA LYS A 146 3.91 0.53 -16.50
C LYS A 146 3.72 1.95 -15.94
N THR A 147 2.82 2.72 -16.53
CA THR A 147 2.46 4.06 -16.05
C THR A 147 1.85 4.02 -14.65
N LEU A 148 1.02 3.02 -14.37
CA LEU A 148 0.41 2.84 -13.07
C LEU A 148 1.43 2.39 -12.02
N ILE A 149 2.40 1.54 -12.41
CA ILE A 149 3.53 1.15 -11.56
C ILE A 149 4.37 2.38 -11.22
N ALA A 150 4.73 3.20 -12.23
CA ALA A 150 5.51 4.43 -12.02
C ALA A 150 4.80 5.44 -11.11
N ALA A 151 3.47 5.55 -11.20
CA ALA A 151 2.69 6.36 -10.29
C ALA A 151 2.73 5.80 -8.85
N ALA A 152 2.56 4.49 -8.69
CA ALA A 152 2.66 3.83 -7.39
C ALA A 152 4.06 3.97 -6.79
N ASP A 153 5.14 3.91 -7.60
CA ASP A 153 6.52 4.14 -7.16
C ASP A 153 6.68 5.54 -6.56
N LYS A 154 6.26 6.58 -7.27
CA LYS A 154 6.39 7.97 -6.80
C LYS A 154 5.61 8.20 -5.50
N ILE A 155 4.38 7.71 -5.42
CA ILE A 155 3.54 7.90 -4.22
C ILE A 155 4.13 7.13 -3.03
N ALA A 156 4.54 5.88 -3.23
CA ALA A 156 5.12 5.05 -2.17
C ALA A 156 6.46 5.60 -1.68
N ASP A 157 7.32 6.14 -2.59
CA ASP A 157 8.58 6.78 -2.21
C ASP A 157 8.34 8.03 -1.36
N ARG A 158 7.41 8.91 -1.76
CA ARG A 158 7.01 10.08 -0.96
C ARG A 158 6.59 9.67 0.45
N ILE A 159 5.74 8.67 0.57
CA ILE A 159 5.28 8.16 1.87
C ILE A 159 6.44 7.54 2.66
N ALA A 160 7.32 6.77 2.01
CA ALA A 160 8.49 6.18 2.66
C ALA A 160 9.41 7.25 3.22
N ARG A 161 9.71 8.31 2.45
CA ARG A 161 10.52 9.47 2.92
C ARG A 161 9.90 10.11 4.15
N MET A 162 8.58 10.33 4.14
CA MET A 162 7.87 10.91 5.30
C MET A 162 7.97 10.00 6.53
N LEU A 163 7.77 8.69 6.38
CA LEU A 163 7.86 7.73 7.48
C LEU A 163 9.28 7.59 8.04
N ASP A 164 10.30 7.81 7.21
CA ASP A 164 11.71 7.74 7.59
C ASP A 164 12.26 9.10 8.04
N GLY A 165 11.44 10.17 8.06
CA GLY A 165 11.87 11.54 8.39
C GLY A 165 12.84 12.14 7.38
N ARG A 166 12.85 11.63 6.14
CA ARG A 166 13.71 12.14 5.06
C ARG A 166 13.05 13.34 4.38
N PRO A 167 13.84 14.32 3.88
CA PRO A 167 13.30 15.44 3.13
C PRO A 167 12.47 14.98 1.93
N LEU A 168 11.36 15.66 1.70
CA LEU A 168 10.61 15.51 0.45
C LEU A 168 11.38 16.32 -0.61
N GLU A 169 11.58 15.74 -1.80
CA GLU A 169 12.05 16.52 -2.94
C GLU A 169 10.91 17.47 -3.32
N ASP A 170 11.18 18.76 -3.32
CA ASP A 170 10.22 19.79 -3.77
C ASP A 170 9.91 19.53 -5.26
N THR A 171 8.78 18.97 -5.54
CA THR A 171 8.29 18.71 -6.91
C THR A 171 7.49 19.88 -7.49
N ALA A 172 7.48 21.03 -6.83
CA ALA A 172 6.82 22.23 -7.31
C ALA A 172 7.85 23.37 -7.44
N GLU A 173 8.41 23.52 -8.63
CA GLU A 173 8.87 24.81 -9.08
C GLU A 173 7.62 25.70 -9.23
N VAL A 174 7.41 26.60 -8.29
CA VAL A 174 6.36 27.62 -8.40
C VAL A 174 6.83 28.58 -9.49
N VAL A 175 6.38 28.36 -10.72
CA VAL A 175 6.54 29.32 -11.80
C VAL A 175 5.61 30.49 -11.49
N GLU A 176 6.15 31.59 -10.96
CA GLU A 176 5.41 32.85 -10.89
C GLU A 176 5.02 33.28 -12.31
N LEU A 177 3.75 33.14 -12.62
CA LEU A 177 3.18 33.76 -13.83
C LEU A 177 3.25 35.28 -13.66
N ARG A 178 4.31 35.90 -14.22
CA ARG A 178 4.33 37.36 -14.40
C ARG A 178 3.11 37.75 -15.24
N ARG A 179 2.17 38.46 -14.62
CA ARG A 179 1.11 39.14 -15.36
C ARG A 179 1.79 40.19 -16.27
N ALA A 180 1.56 40.02 -17.56
CA ALA A 180 1.88 41.03 -18.58
C ALA A 180 0.90 42.20 -18.49
#